data_0d22c5ece9afb9a55fc46e909753e441
#
_entry.id   0d22c5ece9afb9a55fc46e909753e441
#
_cell.length_a   1.000
_cell.length_b   1.000
_cell.length_c   1.000
_cell.angle_alpha   90.00
_cell.angle_beta   90.00
_cell.angle_gamma   90.00
#
_symmetry.space_group_name_H-M   'P 1'
#
loop_
_entity.id
_entity.type
_entity.pdbx_description
1 polymer ?
#
loop_
_entity_poly.entity_id
_entity_poly.type
_entity_poly.pdbx_seq_one_letter_code
_entity_poly.pdbx_strand_id
1 'polypeptide(L)'
;MADPVTIALIASAAVGTTATIQQGRAAKAQGKAQEAIAIRNAEMAEAQAEEQRTAAAAEAVRIEEQGEALRSRQRALFAKSGVEAGKGSPLAVLVDTASKTAADAAEVRRQGIISSMSSRAQGDVLRAQGVSAKARGRAAGRASVLSGVGTGISGVASIGASRAERGLKPFGPGKA
;
A
#
# COMPACT_ATOMS: atom_id res chain seq x y z
N MET A 1 47.16 35.08 12.37
CA MET A 1 47.26 33.96 11.39
C MET A 1 46.47 32.81 11.95
N ALA A 2 45.53 32.28 11.19
CA ALA A 2 44.70 31.13 11.64
C ALA A 2 45.54 29.84 11.44
N ASP A 3 45.68 29.02 12.49
CA ASP A 3 46.37 27.76 12.43
C ASP A 3 45.72 26.79 11.41
N PRO A 4 46.50 26.15 10.55
CA PRO A 4 45.95 25.22 9.55
C PRO A 4 45.15 24.09 10.16
N VAL A 5 45.39 23.71 11.41
CA VAL A 5 44.64 22.72 12.17
C VAL A 5 43.23 23.21 12.53
N THR A 6 43.07 24.47 12.88
CA THR A 6 41.73 25.07 13.16
C THR A 6 40.91 25.21 11.90
N ILE A 7 41.48 25.51 10.76
CA ILE A 7 40.80 25.55 9.46
C ILE A 7 40.34 24.15 9.04
N ALA A 8 41.17 23.12 9.20
CA ALA A 8 40.82 21.75 8.91
C ALA A 8 39.68 21.21 9.79
N LEU A 9 39.65 21.54 11.09
CA LEU A 9 38.60 21.15 12.02
C LEU A 9 37.25 21.86 11.73
N ILE A 10 37.27 23.11 11.35
CA ILE A 10 36.05 23.81 10.94
C ILE A 10 35.48 23.25 9.61
N ALA A 11 36.36 22.95 8.66
CA ALA A 11 35.97 22.36 7.40
C ALA A 11 35.36 20.94 7.60
N SER A 12 35.93 20.09 8.47
CA SER A 12 35.40 18.77 8.76
C SER A 12 34.04 18.80 9.48
N ALA A 13 33.82 19.74 10.38
CA ALA A 13 32.51 19.92 11.04
C ALA A 13 31.44 20.41 10.07
N ALA A 14 31.77 21.27 9.12
CA ALA A 14 30.84 21.74 8.09
C ALA A 14 30.44 20.64 7.10
N VAL A 15 31.39 19.78 6.70
CA VAL A 15 31.12 18.64 5.80
C VAL A 15 30.25 17.60 6.49
N GLY A 16 30.47 17.31 7.78
CA GLY A 16 29.66 16.36 8.54
C GLY A 16 28.19 16.79 8.68
N THR A 17 27.92 18.07 8.88
CA THR A 17 26.55 18.60 9.01
C THR A 17 25.78 18.60 7.69
N THR A 18 26.45 18.90 6.57
CA THR A 18 25.80 18.87 5.24
C THR A 18 25.46 17.45 4.81
N ALA A 19 26.32 16.46 5.08
CA ALA A 19 26.08 15.05 4.78
C ALA A 19 24.85 14.51 5.54
N THR A 20 24.69 14.79 6.82
CA THR A 20 23.55 14.35 7.63
C THR A 20 22.24 14.99 7.19
N ILE A 21 22.23 16.24 6.76
CA ILE A 21 21.06 16.92 6.21
C ILE A 21 20.64 16.31 4.87
N GLN A 22 21.59 15.98 3.98
CA GLN A 22 21.31 15.30 2.72
C GLN A 22 20.73 13.90 2.95
N GLN A 23 21.29 13.15 3.89
CA GLN A 23 20.76 11.84 4.28
C GLN A 23 19.32 11.93 4.80
N GLY A 24 19.00 12.94 5.59
CA GLY A 24 17.64 13.19 6.07
C GLY A 24 16.66 13.56 4.97
N ARG A 25 17.10 14.32 3.97
CA ARG A 25 16.30 14.64 2.78
C ARG A 25 16.05 13.39 1.93
N ALA A 26 17.08 12.57 1.74
CA ALA A 26 16.99 11.29 1.01
C ALA A 26 16.02 10.33 1.71
N ALA A 27 16.10 10.13 3.02
CA ALA A 27 15.20 9.30 3.79
C ALA A 27 13.74 9.78 3.68
N LYS A 28 13.49 11.08 3.72
CA LYS A 28 12.16 11.67 3.51
C LYS A 28 11.64 11.46 2.08
N ALA A 29 12.51 11.59 1.08
CA ALA A 29 12.17 11.32 -0.32
C ALA A 29 11.83 9.85 -0.56
N GLN A 30 12.62 8.92 -0.01
CA GLN A 30 12.36 7.49 -0.03
C GLN A 30 11.01 7.14 0.63
N GLY A 31 10.71 7.71 1.81
CA GLY A 31 9.44 7.48 2.48
C GLY A 31 8.23 7.94 1.64
N LYS A 32 8.36 9.07 0.92
CA LYS A 32 7.33 9.55 -0.01
C LYS A 32 7.20 8.65 -1.25
N ALA A 33 8.32 8.19 -1.79
CA ALA A 33 8.31 7.29 -2.95
C ALA A 33 7.66 5.94 -2.59
N GLN A 34 7.98 5.38 -1.43
CA GLN A 34 7.34 4.15 -0.93
C GLN A 34 5.84 4.33 -0.69
N GLU A 35 5.41 5.48 -0.15
CA GLU A 35 3.98 5.82 -0.03
C GLU A 35 3.30 5.84 -1.40
N ALA A 36 3.89 6.50 -2.40
CA ALA A 36 3.31 6.59 -3.74
C ALA A 36 3.18 5.21 -4.41
N ILE A 37 4.18 4.34 -4.25
CA ILE A 37 4.13 2.95 -4.73
C ILE A 37 3.04 2.16 -4.01
N ALA A 38 2.93 2.30 -2.69
CA ALA A 38 1.93 1.61 -1.89
C ALA A 38 0.49 2.05 -2.27
N ILE A 39 0.28 3.34 -2.55
CA ILE A 39 -1.01 3.85 -3.02
C ILE A 39 -1.35 3.24 -4.39
N ARG A 40 -0.42 3.24 -5.35
CA ARG A 40 -0.65 2.62 -6.66
C ARG A 40 -0.96 1.13 -6.57
N ASN A 41 -0.26 0.41 -5.72
CA ASN A 41 -0.52 -1.01 -5.50
C ASN A 41 -1.89 -1.23 -4.85
N ALA A 42 -2.33 -0.34 -3.96
CA ALA A 42 -3.66 -0.38 -3.37
C ALA A 42 -4.76 -0.10 -4.43
N GLU A 43 -4.56 0.87 -5.31
CA GLU A 43 -5.47 1.16 -6.43
C GLU A 43 -5.59 -0.04 -7.38
N MET A 44 -4.47 -0.72 -7.67
CA MET A 44 -4.49 -1.96 -8.47
C MET A 44 -5.26 -3.09 -7.76
N ALA A 45 -5.12 -3.24 -6.44
CA ALA A 45 -5.87 -4.22 -5.67
C ALA A 45 -7.38 -3.90 -5.66
N GLU A 46 -7.76 -2.62 -5.63
CA GLU A 46 -9.17 -2.21 -5.76
C GLU A 46 -9.73 -2.48 -7.15
N ALA A 47 -8.97 -2.16 -8.21
CA ALA A 47 -9.37 -2.47 -9.57
C ALA A 47 -9.54 -3.99 -9.77
N GLN A 48 -8.63 -4.79 -9.22
CA GLN A 48 -8.74 -6.25 -9.24
C GLN A 48 -9.98 -6.75 -8.46
N ALA A 49 -10.31 -6.13 -7.34
CA ALA A 49 -11.52 -6.46 -6.58
C ALA A 49 -12.79 -6.18 -7.38
N GLU A 50 -12.83 -5.08 -8.13
CA GLU A 50 -13.97 -4.74 -8.99
C GLU A 50 -14.08 -5.71 -10.19
N GLU A 51 -12.95 -6.05 -10.81
CA GLU A 51 -12.91 -7.05 -11.89
C GLU A 51 -13.40 -8.42 -11.42
N GLN A 52 -13.00 -8.86 -10.23
CA GLN A 52 -13.49 -10.13 -9.65
C GLN A 52 -15.00 -10.14 -9.45
N ARG A 53 -15.57 -9.01 -9.00
CA ARG A 53 -17.03 -8.89 -8.81
C ARG A 53 -17.78 -8.91 -10.15
N THR A 54 -17.29 -8.16 -11.12
CA THR A 54 -17.91 -8.10 -12.46
C THR A 54 -17.80 -9.43 -13.20
N ALA A 55 -16.66 -10.11 -13.10
CA ALA A 55 -16.45 -11.43 -13.66
C ALA A 55 -17.40 -12.47 -13.02
N ALA A 56 -17.53 -12.48 -11.70
CA ALA A 56 -18.44 -13.38 -11.00
C ALA A 56 -19.91 -13.07 -11.33
N ALA A 57 -20.28 -11.80 -11.50
CA ALA A 57 -21.63 -11.43 -11.93
C ALA A 57 -21.93 -11.92 -13.36
N ALA A 58 -20.99 -11.75 -14.28
CA ALA A 58 -21.12 -12.24 -15.65
C ALA A 58 -21.21 -13.79 -15.71
N GLU A 59 -20.43 -14.49 -14.89
CA GLU A 59 -20.48 -15.93 -14.81
C GLU A 59 -21.80 -16.42 -14.23
N ALA A 60 -22.34 -15.77 -13.21
CA ALA A 60 -23.66 -16.07 -12.66
C ALA A 60 -24.79 -15.92 -13.71
N VAL A 61 -24.72 -14.89 -14.56
CA VAL A 61 -25.66 -14.72 -15.68
C VAL A 61 -25.56 -15.87 -16.67
N ARG A 62 -24.33 -16.31 -17.02
CA ARG A 62 -24.14 -17.48 -17.90
C ARG A 62 -24.74 -18.76 -17.33
N ILE A 63 -24.60 -18.98 -16.02
CA ILE A 63 -25.21 -20.13 -15.34
C ILE A 63 -26.74 -20.05 -15.45
N GLU A 64 -27.33 -18.87 -15.23
CA GLU A 64 -28.78 -18.66 -15.37
C GLU A 64 -29.25 -18.92 -16.80
N GLU A 65 -28.56 -18.44 -17.82
CA GLU A 65 -28.86 -18.67 -19.24
C GLU A 65 -28.75 -20.17 -19.59
N GLN A 66 -27.72 -20.85 -19.11
CA GLN A 66 -27.57 -22.31 -19.30
C GLN A 66 -28.70 -23.09 -18.63
N GLY A 67 -29.11 -22.67 -17.43
CA GLY A 67 -30.23 -23.23 -16.71
C GLY A 67 -31.56 -23.06 -17.46
N GLU A 68 -31.79 -21.90 -18.08
CA GLU A 68 -32.94 -21.65 -18.92
C GLU A 68 -32.94 -22.52 -20.19
N ALA A 69 -31.79 -22.62 -20.84
CA ALA A 69 -31.64 -23.51 -22.00
C ALA A 69 -31.91 -24.98 -21.66
N LEU A 70 -31.41 -25.43 -20.49
CA LEU A 70 -31.67 -26.79 -20.00
C LEU A 70 -33.16 -27.02 -19.73
N ARG A 71 -33.84 -26.09 -19.03
CA ARG A 71 -35.28 -26.17 -18.77
C ARG A 71 -36.10 -26.20 -20.07
N SER A 72 -35.71 -25.41 -21.06
CA SER A 72 -36.36 -25.37 -22.37
C SER A 72 -36.23 -26.72 -23.09
N ARG A 73 -35.05 -27.32 -23.05
CA ARG A 73 -34.82 -28.69 -23.59
C ARG A 73 -35.63 -29.73 -22.85
N GLN A 74 -35.69 -29.69 -21.52
CA GLN A 74 -36.51 -30.59 -20.72
C GLN A 74 -37.98 -30.47 -21.08
N ARG A 75 -38.55 -29.25 -21.22
CA ARG A 75 -39.94 -29.03 -21.66
C ARG A 75 -40.20 -29.60 -23.03
N ALA A 76 -39.28 -29.41 -23.98
CA ALA A 76 -39.43 -29.98 -25.33
C ALA A 76 -39.42 -31.50 -25.33
N LEU A 77 -38.58 -32.13 -24.49
CA LEU A 77 -38.55 -33.59 -24.34
C LEU A 77 -39.82 -34.13 -23.71
N PHE A 78 -40.38 -33.46 -22.68
CA PHE A 78 -41.67 -33.85 -22.10
C PHE A 78 -42.80 -33.71 -23.10
N ALA A 79 -42.87 -32.62 -23.86
CA ALA A 79 -43.85 -32.44 -24.91
C ALA A 79 -43.78 -33.52 -26.01
N LYS A 80 -42.55 -33.88 -26.42
CA LYS A 80 -42.32 -34.97 -27.40
C LYS A 80 -42.79 -36.33 -26.90
N SER A 81 -42.68 -36.59 -25.59
CA SER A 81 -43.18 -37.84 -24.98
C SER A 81 -44.69 -37.84 -24.67
N GLY A 82 -45.40 -36.77 -24.99
CA GLY A 82 -46.82 -36.66 -24.70
C GLY A 82 -47.14 -36.37 -23.22
N VAL A 83 -46.16 -36.04 -22.43
CA VAL A 83 -46.32 -35.74 -21.00
C VAL A 83 -46.52 -34.23 -20.79
N GLU A 84 -47.51 -33.84 -20.00
CA GLU A 84 -47.77 -32.45 -19.66
C GLU A 84 -46.69 -31.92 -18.71
N ALA A 85 -45.81 -31.04 -19.20
CA ALA A 85 -44.67 -30.51 -18.45
C ALA A 85 -45.05 -29.61 -17.24
N GLY A 86 -46.34 -29.17 -17.19
CA GLY A 86 -46.85 -28.29 -16.15
C GLY A 86 -47.41 -28.96 -14.91
N LYS A 87 -47.42 -30.30 -14.83
CA LYS A 87 -48.04 -31.03 -13.73
C LYS A 87 -47.20 -32.23 -13.31
N GLY A 88 -47.36 -32.63 -12.04
CA GLY A 88 -46.75 -33.87 -11.51
C GLY A 88 -45.21 -33.90 -11.52
N SER A 89 -44.65 -35.06 -11.78
CA SER A 89 -43.20 -35.30 -11.76
C SER A 89 -42.39 -34.42 -12.75
N PRO A 90 -42.86 -34.16 -14.00
CA PRO A 90 -42.14 -33.25 -14.90
C PRO A 90 -42.01 -31.83 -14.37
N LEU A 91 -43.03 -31.29 -13.72
CA LEU A 91 -42.96 -29.98 -13.09
C LEU A 91 -41.94 -29.99 -11.95
N ALA A 92 -41.92 -31.02 -11.13
CA ALA A 92 -40.95 -31.14 -10.03
C ALA A 92 -39.48 -31.10 -10.54
N VAL A 93 -39.19 -31.80 -11.67
CA VAL A 93 -37.85 -31.75 -12.31
C VAL A 93 -37.49 -30.35 -12.81
N LEU A 94 -38.45 -29.63 -13.42
CA LEU A 94 -38.22 -28.27 -13.89
C LEU A 94 -37.97 -27.30 -12.74
N VAL A 95 -38.68 -27.43 -11.61
CA VAL A 95 -38.50 -26.63 -10.41
C VAL A 95 -37.16 -26.97 -9.75
N ASP A 96 -36.80 -28.25 -9.63
CA ASP A 96 -35.51 -28.67 -9.09
C ASP A 96 -34.34 -28.11 -9.92
N THR A 97 -34.43 -28.19 -11.26
CA THR A 97 -33.42 -27.61 -12.15
C THR A 97 -33.34 -26.07 -11.94
N ALA A 98 -34.46 -25.38 -11.83
CA ALA A 98 -34.46 -23.94 -11.60
C ALA A 98 -33.83 -23.56 -10.25
N SER A 99 -34.17 -24.31 -9.19
CA SER A 99 -33.63 -24.05 -7.85
C SER A 99 -32.12 -24.29 -7.76
N LYS A 100 -31.62 -25.36 -8.39
CA LYS A 100 -30.20 -25.67 -8.47
C LYS A 100 -29.42 -24.59 -9.24
N THR A 101 -29.93 -24.21 -10.42
CA THR A 101 -29.32 -23.15 -11.22
C THR A 101 -29.25 -21.82 -10.45
N ALA A 102 -30.32 -21.46 -9.74
CA ALA A 102 -30.34 -20.25 -8.92
C ALA A 102 -29.36 -20.33 -7.75
N ALA A 103 -29.23 -21.50 -7.11
CA ALA A 103 -28.25 -21.72 -6.04
C ALA A 103 -26.82 -21.62 -6.54
N ASP A 104 -26.51 -22.24 -7.69
CA ASP A 104 -25.17 -22.19 -8.30
C ASP A 104 -24.81 -20.76 -8.70
N ALA A 105 -25.71 -20.00 -9.31
CA ALA A 105 -25.50 -18.61 -9.65
C ALA A 105 -25.30 -17.72 -8.40
N ALA A 106 -26.05 -17.98 -7.33
CA ALA A 106 -25.88 -17.27 -6.07
C ALA A 106 -24.52 -17.58 -5.41
N GLU A 107 -24.07 -18.83 -5.47
CA GLU A 107 -22.76 -19.24 -4.94
C GLU A 107 -21.60 -18.57 -5.68
N VAL A 108 -21.64 -18.49 -7.00
CA VAL A 108 -20.62 -17.80 -7.80
C VAL A 108 -20.59 -16.31 -7.45
N ARG A 109 -21.75 -15.65 -7.31
CA ARG A 109 -21.81 -14.24 -6.85
C ARG A 109 -21.19 -14.10 -5.46
N ARG A 110 -21.52 -15.00 -4.54
CA ARG A 110 -20.96 -15.00 -3.18
C ARG A 110 -19.44 -15.15 -3.19
N GLN A 111 -18.90 -16.08 -3.99
CA GLN A 111 -17.46 -16.25 -4.16
C GLN A 111 -16.79 -14.98 -4.71
N GLY A 112 -17.39 -14.32 -5.71
CA GLY A 112 -16.93 -13.06 -6.25
C GLY A 112 -16.88 -11.95 -5.20
N ILE A 113 -17.87 -11.88 -4.31
CA ILE A 113 -17.88 -10.93 -3.19
C ILE A 113 -16.74 -11.23 -2.22
N ILE A 114 -16.56 -12.49 -1.81
CA ILE A 114 -15.51 -12.90 -0.86
C ILE A 114 -14.12 -12.59 -1.42
N SER A 115 -13.85 -12.98 -2.68
CA SER A 115 -12.56 -12.69 -3.33
C SER A 115 -12.30 -11.19 -3.46
N SER A 116 -13.31 -10.40 -3.84
CA SER A 116 -13.19 -8.95 -3.92
C SER A 116 -12.93 -8.29 -2.56
N MET A 117 -13.51 -8.82 -1.47
CA MET A 117 -13.24 -8.33 -0.11
C MET A 117 -11.80 -8.61 0.29
N SER A 118 -11.23 -9.78 -0.06
CA SER A 118 -9.83 -10.08 0.23
C SER A 118 -8.88 -9.15 -0.52
N SER A 119 -9.15 -8.86 -1.79
CA SER A 119 -8.36 -7.90 -2.58
C SER A 119 -8.44 -6.47 -2.03
N ARG A 120 -9.62 -6.03 -1.57
CA ARG A 120 -9.78 -4.74 -0.89
C ARG A 120 -9.01 -4.67 0.42
N ALA A 121 -9.10 -5.72 1.25
CA ALA A 121 -8.34 -5.81 2.49
C ALA A 121 -6.82 -5.73 2.24
N GLN A 122 -6.31 -6.34 1.18
CA GLN A 122 -4.93 -6.18 0.74
C GLN A 122 -4.61 -4.73 0.37
N GLY A 123 -5.50 -4.06 -0.36
CA GLY A 123 -5.39 -2.63 -0.69
C GLY A 123 -5.28 -1.74 0.56
N ASP A 124 -6.10 -2.00 1.57
CA ASP A 124 -6.07 -1.26 2.84
C ASP A 124 -4.75 -1.48 3.61
N VAL A 125 -4.25 -2.72 3.64
CA VAL A 125 -2.94 -3.03 4.23
C VAL A 125 -1.82 -2.29 3.50
N LEU A 126 -1.84 -2.26 2.18
CA LEU A 126 -0.85 -1.53 1.38
C LEU A 126 -0.90 -0.02 1.66
N ARG A 127 -2.08 0.59 1.77
CA ARG A 127 -2.22 2.00 2.18
C ARG A 127 -1.64 2.26 3.57
N ALA A 128 -1.94 1.40 4.54
CA ALA A 128 -1.39 1.51 5.89
C ALA A 128 0.15 1.40 5.90
N GLN A 129 0.73 0.50 5.08
CA GLN A 129 2.17 0.39 4.88
C GLN A 129 2.76 1.66 4.27
N GLY A 130 2.11 2.25 3.28
CA GLY A 130 2.52 3.52 2.67
C GLY A 130 2.56 4.67 3.67
N VAL A 131 1.50 4.82 4.47
CA VAL A 131 1.44 5.84 5.54
C VAL A 131 2.56 5.64 6.56
N SER A 132 2.81 4.40 6.98
CA SER A 132 3.88 4.07 7.92
C SER A 132 5.28 4.33 7.35
N ALA A 133 5.50 4.03 6.07
CA ALA A 133 6.75 4.31 5.37
C ALA A 133 7.04 5.82 5.30
N LYS A 134 6.04 6.63 4.98
CA LYS A 134 6.12 8.10 5.01
C LYS A 134 6.42 8.63 6.41
N ALA A 135 5.77 8.07 7.45
CA ALA A 135 6.01 8.47 8.83
C ALA A 135 7.46 8.16 9.26
N ARG A 136 7.96 6.96 8.94
CA ARG A 136 9.36 6.57 9.18
C ARG A 136 10.33 7.49 8.44
N GLY A 137 10.09 7.78 7.16
CA GLY A 137 10.92 8.70 6.39
C GLY A 137 10.95 10.13 6.98
N ARG A 138 9.82 10.61 7.50
CA ARG A 138 9.76 11.91 8.21
C ARG A 138 10.50 11.87 9.54
N ALA A 139 10.36 10.79 10.32
CA ALA A 139 11.07 10.63 11.60
C ALA A 139 12.58 10.56 11.39
N ALA A 140 13.04 9.75 10.43
CA ALA A 140 14.46 9.66 10.06
C ALA A 140 15.01 11.01 9.58
N GLY A 141 14.24 11.75 8.79
CA GLY A 141 14.62 13.09 8.35
C GLY A 141 14.75 14.12 9.49
N ARG A 142 13.90 14.02 10.52
CA ARG A 142 14.02 14.88 11.73
C ARG A 142 15.21 14.46 12.59
N ALA A 143 15.41 13.16 12.80
CA ALA A 143 16.52 12.62 13.58
C ALA A 143 17.88 13.01 12.99
N SER A 144 18.03 12.96 11.66
CA SER A 144 19.28 13.35 10.99
C SER A 144 19.57 14.86 11.09
N VAL A 145 18.54 15.70 11.09
CA VAL A 145 18.73 17.14 11.35
C VAL A 145 19.19 17.38 12.79
N LEU A 146 18.55 16.73 13.76
CA LEU A 146 18.93 16.85 15.17
C LEU A 146 20.34 16.31 15.42
N SER A 147 20.73 15.17 14.84
CA SER A 147 22.08 14.63 14.96
C SER A 147 23.13 15.53 14.28
N GLY A 148 22.79 16.12 13.12
CA GLY A 148 23.64 17.06 12.43
C GLY A 148 23.93 18.32 13.25
N VAL A 149 22.94 18.86 13.94
CA VAL A 149 23.11 19.98 14.87
C VAL A 149 23.94 19.57 16.08
N GLY A 150 23.70 18.38 16.64
CA GLY A 150 24.47 17.84 17.77
C GLY A 150 25.95 17.66 17.45
N THR A 151 26.30 17.13 16.29
CA THR A 151 27.70 17.00 15.83
C THR A 151 28.33 18.35 15.53
N GLY A 152 27.58 19.34 15.06
CA GLY A 152 28.06 20.71 14.89
C GLY A 152 28.45 21.35 16.23
N ILE A 153 27.59 21.23 17.24
CA ILE A 153 27.82 21.77 18.57
C ILE A 153 29.01 21.10 19.28
N SER A 154 29.09 19.78 19.22
CA SER A 154 30.22 19.01 19.81
C SER A 154 31.56 19.32 19.11
N GLY A 155 31.54 19.54 17.80
CA GLY A 155 32.71 19.98 17.04
C GLY A 155 33.22 21.36 17.47
N VAL A 156 32.32 22.28 17.71
CA VAL A 156 32.70 23.64 18.25
C VAL A 156 33.22 23.55 19.68
N ALA A 157 32.59 22.69 20.53
CA ALA A 157 33.05 22.49 21.91
C ALA A 157 34.44 21.84 21.96
N SER A 158 34.75 20.86 21.11
CA SER A 158 36.07 20.25 21.02
C SER A 158 37.16 21.20 20.53
N ILE A 159 36.81 22.14 19.63
CA ILE A 159 37.72 23.23 19.20
C ILE A 159 37.98 24.20 20.35
N GLY A 160 36.97 24.51 21.18
CA GLY A 160 37.13 25.33 22.36
C GLY A 160 38.05 24.69 23.41
N ALA A 161 37.87 23.37 23.67
CA ALA A 161 38.71 22.63 24.62
C ALA A 161 40.16 22.52 24.15
N SER A 162 40.42 22.19 22.89
CA SER A 162 41.77 22.10 22.34
C SER A 162 42.51 23.43 22.28
N ARG A 163 41.78 24.57 22.20
CA ARG A 163 42.36 25.93 22.32
C ARG A 163 42.72 26.28 23.75
N ALA A 164 41.90 25.85 24.72
CA ALA A 164 42.18 26.07 26.13
C ALA A 164 43.46 25.33 26.59
N GLU A 165 43.63 24.07 26.13
CA GLU A 165 44.84 23.28 26.39
C GLU A 165 46.12 23.90 25.79
N ARG A 166 45.98 24.68 24.70
CA ARG A 166 47.14 25.35 24.05
C ARG A 166 47.33 26.77 24.54
N GLY A 167 46.64 27.20 25.60
CA GLY A 167 46.79 28.54 26.18
C GLY A 167 46.31 29.68 25.26
N LEU A 168 45.49 29.38 24.22
CA LEU A 168 44.95 30.41 23.32
C LEU A 168 43.65 30.95 23.88
N LYS A 169 43.48 32.28 23.87
CA LYS A 169 42.27 32.94 24.37
C LYS A 169 40.99 32.38 23.70
N PRO A 170 39.90 32.16 24.48
CA PRO A 170 38.61 31.78 23.93
C PRO A 170 38.08 32.82 22.95
N PHE A 171 37.26 32.39 21.99
CA PHE A 171 36.54 33.30 21.08
C PHE A 171 35.60 34.16 21.90
N GLY A 172 36.01 35.42 22.20
CA GLY A 172 35.14 36.43 22.79
C GLY A 172 34.28 37.06 21.69
N PRO A 173 33.07 37.54 22.03
CA PRO A 173 32.29 38.34 21.08
C PRO A 173 33.11 39.61 20.78
N GLY A 174 33.40 39.82 19.49
CA GLY A 174 34.08 41.04 19.05
C GLY A 174 33.30 42.26 19.53
N LYS A 175 33.98 43.14 20.26
CA LYS A 175 33.41 44.46 20.56
C LYS A 175 33.27 45.23 19.25
N ALA A 176 32.02 45.63 18.98
CA ALA A 176 31.70 46.64 18.00
C ALA A 176 32.27 48.01 18.43
#